data_8b54e3fb083531342f46fdaecf688d32
#
_entry.id   8b54e3fb083531342f46fdaecf688d32
#
_cell.length_a   1.000
_cell.length_b   1.000
_cell.length_c   1.000
_cell.angle_alpha   90.00
_cell.angle_beta   90.00
_cell.angle_gamma   90.00
#
_symmetry.space_group_name_H-M   'P 1'
#
loop_
_entity.id
_entity.type
_entity.pdbx_description
1 polymer ?
#
loop_
_entity_poly.entity_id
_entity_poly.type
_entity_poly.pdbx_seq_one_letter_code
_entity_poly.pdbx_strand_id
1 'polypeptide(L)' 'MESMLLEVRPSNVRALDIYQRYGFEQIGRRKGYYPAANSQREDAIVMRYTL' A
#
# COMPACT_ATOMS: atom_id res chain seq x y z
N MET A 1 -4.49 -20.63 7.86
CA MET A 1 -4.36 -19.24 8.26
C MET A 1 -4.67 -18.34 7.09
N GLU A 2 -5.43 -17.31 7.34
CA GLU A 2 -5.83 -16.39 6.29
C GLU A 2 -5.12 -15.06 6.47
N SER A 3 -4.97 -14.35 5.38
CA SER A 3 -4.39 -13.02 5.41
C SER A 3 -5.16 -12.10 4.48
N MET A 4 -5.15 -10.82 4.81
CA MET A 4 -5.73 -9.79 3.97
C MET A 4 -4.61 -9.03 3.28
N LEU A 5 -4.76 -8.86 1.99
CA LEU A 5 -3.79 -8.08 1.21
C LEU A 5 -4.46 -6.81 0.71
N LEU A 6 -3.71 -5.74 0.72
CA LEU A 6 -4.18 -4.48 0.15
C LEU A 6 -3.02 -3.74 -0.49
N GLU A 7 -3.37 -2.81 -1.35
CA GLU A 7 -2.41 -1.94 -2.00
C GLU A 7 -2.79 -0.50 -1.72
N VAL A 8 -1.80 0.33 -1.43
CA VAL A 8 -2.04 1.72 -1.07
C VAL A 8 -0.99 2.60 -1.72
N ARG A 9 -1.39 3.82 -2.07
CA ARG A 9 -0.47 4.78 -2.68
C ARG A 9 0.48 5.36 -1.64
N PRO A 10 1.77 5.48 -1.97
CA PRO A 10 2.74 6.06 -1.02
C PRO A 10 2.40 7.49 -0.63
N SER A 11 1.76 8.24 -1.51
CA SER A 11 1.37 9.61 -1.20
C SER A 11 0.24 9.68 -0.18
N ASN A 12 -0.49 8.59 0.01
CA ASN A 12 -1.58 8.55 0.98
C ASN A 12 -1.05 8.15 2.36
N VAL A 13 -0.30 9.07 2.96
CA VAL A 13 0.38 8.83 4.23
C VAL A 13 -0.60 8.50 5.34
N ARG A 14 -1.78 9.11 5.31
CA ARG A 14 -2.79 8.86 6.33
C ARG A 14 -3.25 7.40 6.30
N ALA A 15 -3.50 6.87 5.10
CA ALA A 15 -3.91 5.47 4.98
C ALA A 15 -2.82 4.53 5.44
N LEU A 16 -1.57 4.82 5.06
CA LEU A 16 -0.43 4.01 5.51
C LEU A 16 -0.35 3.97 7.03
N ASP A 17 -0.51 5.12 7.67
CA ASP A 17 -0.45 5.19 9.11
C ASP A 17 -1.57 4.36 9.76
N ILE A 18 -2.78 4.50 9.23
CA ILE A 18 -3.93 3.76 9.75
C ILE A 18 -3.70 2.25 9.63
N TYR A 19 -3.25 1.80 8.48
CA TYR A 19 -3.04 0.37 8.26
C TYR A 19 -1.91 -0.18 9.11
N GLN A 20 -0.84 0.59 9.29
CA GLN A 20 0.26 0.17 10.16
C GLN A 20 -0.21 0.04 11.61
N ARG A 21 -1.01 0.97 12.05
CA ARG A 21 -1.56 0.91 13.41
C ARG A 21 -2.53 -0.25 13.59
N TYR A 22 -3.22 -0.62 12.54
CA TYR A 22 -4.15 -1.73 12.57
C TYR A 22 -3.41 -3.07 12.69
N GLY A 23 -2.20 -3.14 12.17
CA GLY A 23 -1.39 -4.35 12.23
C GLY A 23 -0.91 -4.85 10.88
N PHE A 24 -1.11 -4.07 9.82
CA PHE A 24 -0.64 -4.44 8.50
C PHE A 24 0.86 -4.27 8.39
N GLU A 25 1.50 -5.14 7.62
CA GLU A 25 2.92 -5.08 7.34
C GLU A 25 3.15 -4.80 5.87
N GLN A 26 4.12 -3.96 5.57
CA GLN A 26 4.52 -3.72 4.20
C GLN A 26 5.38 -4.90 3.73
N ILE A 27 4.89 -5.62 2.72
CA ILE A 27 5.56 -6.81 2.23
C ILE A 27 6.13 -6.63 0.83
N GLY A 28 5.81 -5.54 0.17
CA GLY A 28 6.32 -5.32 -1.17
C GLY A 28 5.91 -3.96 -1.71
N ARG A 29 6.32 -3.71 -2.95
CA ARG A 29 6.03 -2.47 -3.64
C ARG A 29 5.93 -2.75 -5.13
N ARG A 30 4.89 -2.23 -5.78
CA ARG A 30 4.74 -2.31 -7.23
C ARG A 30 5.05 -0.95 -7.83
N LYS A 31 6.05 -0.91 -8.70
CA LYS A 31 6.46 0.34 -9.34
C LYS A 31 5.50 0.72 -10.45
N GLY A 32 5.10 2.00 -10.46
CA GLY A 32 4.28 2.55 -11.53
C GLY A 32 2.91 1.94 -11.64
N TYR A 33 2.36 1.46 -10.54
CA TYR A 33 1.07 0.77 -10.56
C TYR A 33 -0.10 1.72 -10.77
N TYR A 34 -0.08 2.87 -10.10
CA TYR A 34 -1.16 3.84 -10.22
C TYR A 34 -0.77 4.94 -11.20
N PRO A 35 -1.69 5.36 -12.08
CA PRO A 35 -1.44 6.55 -12.90
C PRO A 35 -1.48 7.78 -12.01
N ALA A 36 -0.53 8.67 -12.22
CA ALA A 36 -0.46 9.93 -11.49
C ALA A 36 -0.50 11.09 -12.47
N ALA A 37 -0.68 12.29 -11.95
CA ALA A 37 -0.72 13.49 -12.78
C ALA A 37 0.61 13.72 -13.47
N ASN A 38 0.59 14.46 -14.59
CA ASN A 38 1.80 14.87 -15.32
C ASN A 38 2.58 13.70 -15.92
N SER A 39 1.87 12.68 -16.37
CA SER A 39 2.46 11.51 -17.01
C SER A 39 3.41 10.72 -16.11
N GLN A 40 3.42 11.01 -14.84
CA GLN A 40 4.19 10.23 -13.88
C GLN A 40 3.32 9.12 -13.31
N ARG A 41 3.97 8.09 -12.84
CA ARG A 41 3.26 6.98 -12.21
C ARG A 41 3.69 6.85 -10.76
N GLU A 42 2.74 6.46 -9.95
CA GLU A 42 2.96 6.28 -8.53
C GLU A 42 3.03 4.80 -8.20
N ASP A 43 3.93 4.45 -7.33
CA ASP A 43 4.06 3.06 -6.89
C ASP A 43 2.87 2.66 -6.02
N ALA A 44 2.68 1.37 -5.87
CA ALA A 44 1.71 0.81 -4.91
C ALA A 44 2.48 0.09 -3.82
N ILE A 45 2.12 0.36 -2.58
CA ILE A 45 2.69 -0.35 -1.43
C ILE A 45 1.77 -1.50 -1.10
N VAL A 46 2.31 -2.71 -1.12
CA VAL A 46 1.55 -3.92 -0.81
C VAL A 46 1.69 -4.22 0.67
N MET A 47 0.57 -4.33 1.35
CA MET A 47 0.55 -4.60 2.78
C MET A 47 -0.27 -5.84 3.06
N ARG A 48 0.09 -6.54 4.12
CA ARG A 48 -0.58 -7.77 4.51
C ARG A 48 -0.90 -7.75 6.00
N TYR A 49 -2.07 -8.24 6.32
CA TYR A 49 -2.50 -8.47 7.70
C TYR A 49 -2.80 -9.95 7.87
N THR A 50 -2.12 -10.58 8.79
CA THR A 50 -2.33 -12.01 9.08
C THR A 50 -3.41 -12.17 10.14
N LEU A 51 -4.43 -12.91 9.78
CA LEU A 51 -5.57 -13.19 10.66
C LEU A 51 -5.30 -14.35 11.61
#